data_c06209d02ddb8a16bcf520464052d5d4
#
_entry.id   c06209d02ddb8a16bcf520464052d5d4
#
_cell.length_a   1.000
_cell.length_b   1.000
_cell.length_c   1.000
_cell.angle_alpha   90.00
_cell.angle_beta   90.00
_cell.angle_gamma   90.00
#
_symmetry.space_group_name_H-M   'P 1'
#
loop_
_entity.id
_entity.type
_entity.pdbx_description
1 polymer ?
#
loop_
_entity_poly.entity_id
_entity_poly.type
_entity_poly.pdbx_seq_one_letter_code
_entity_poly.pdbx_strand_id
1 'polypeptide(L)'
;KCKAISSVGDTHLFKKECAPEGATPYCLGGCKAKENCKFDAEKIYITNPATGIRNGNTWMAGVACGVNPTEERTYEALKNGQYGRCVYMCDNNVVDHQQTNLLFEDGTTMSFTMCAFTEKCYRYFKAMGTNGEIEADMLSNKIHVRVFGEPEEIIDVKLLANDLKGHGGGDSGIVNDFLDMLINETEATERTTTLEHSLESHFMALAAEESRLRGGELINMDAFK
;
A
#
# COMPACT_ATOMS: atom_id res chain seq x y z
N LYS A 1 16.10 -14.53 -6.93
CA LYS A 1 14.71 -14.88 -7.32
C LYS A 1 14.00 -15.50 -6.14
N CYS A 2 12.66 -15.38 -6.12
CA CYS A 2 11.85 -16.04 -5.10
C CYS A 2 11.72 -17.54 -5.41
N LYS A 3 11.99 -18.38 -4.40
CA LYS A 3 11.93 -19.84 -4.50
C LYS A 3 10.60 -20.40 -3.99
N ALA A 4 10.10 -19.88 -2.88
CA ALA A 4 8.86 -20.37 -2.28
C ALA A 4 8.15 -19.29 -1.45
N ILE A 5 6.81 -19.37 -1.38
CA ILE A 5 5.96 -18.42 -0.68
C ILE A 5 4.91 -19.17 0.14
N SER A 6 4.68 -18.70 1.36
CA SER A 6 3.54 -19.10 2.20
C SER A 6 2.84 -17.85 2.72
N SER A 7 1.50 -17.82 2.65
CA SER A 7 0.73 -16.64 3.00
C SER A 7 -0.56 -17.00 3.73
N VAL A 8 -0.89 -16.22 4.75
CA VAL A 8 -2.15 -16.28 5.48
C VAL A 8 -2.78 -14.89 5.55
N GLY A 9 -4.09 -14.83 5.52
CA GLY A 9 -4.84 -13.59 5.56
C GLY A 9 -6.30 -13.82 5.21
N ASP A 10 -7.14 -12.84 5.51
CA ASP A 10 -8.58 -12.94 5.26
C ASP A 10 -9.20 -11.54 5.17
N THR A 11 -10.48 -11.50 4.80
CA THR A 11 -11.36 -10.35 5.04
C THR A 11 -11.96 -10.50 6.44
N HIS A 12 -11.34 -9.88 7.42
CA HIS A 12 -11.75 -9.99 8.82
C HIS A 12 -12.75 -8.91 9.23
N LEU A 13 -12.49 -7.66 8.84
CA LEU A 13 -13.25 -6.50 9.26
C LEU A 13 -14.25 -6.02 8.20
N PHE A 14 -13.84 -5.93 6.94
CA PHE A 14 -14.66 -5.34 5.87
C PHE A 14 -15.65 -6.35 5.30
N LYS A 15 -16.55 -6.86 6.15
CA LYS A 15 -17.60 -7.81 5.82
C LYS A 15 -18.90 -7.49 6.53
N LYS A 16 -20.01 -7.96 5.99
CA LYS A 16 -21.36 -7.61 6.41
C LYS A 16 -21.63 -7.91 7.89
N GLU A 17 -21.08 -9.00 8.40
CA GLU A 17 -21.24 -9.43 9.80
C GLU A 17 -20.61 -8.46 10.81
N CYS A 18 -19.65 -7.63 10.35
CA CYS A 18 -18.98 -6.61 11.15
C CYS A 18 -19.62 -5.23 11.00
N ALA A 19 -20.69 -5.11 10.20
CA ALA A 19 -21.38 -3.84 10.04
C ALA A 19 -22.05 -3.41 11.35
N PRO A 20 -21.85 -2.15 11.77
CA PRO A 20 -22.52 -1.65 12.98
C PRO A 20 -24.04 -1.61 12.76
N GLU A 21 -24.78 -1.74 13.88
CA GLU A 21 -26.25 -1.67 13.86
C GLU A 21 -26.73 -0.36 13.22
N GLY A 22 -27.71 -0.46 12.31
CA GLY A 22 -28.24 0.68 11.58
C GLY A 22 -27.39 1.15 10.40
N ALA A 23 -26.34 0.41 10.03
CA ALA A 23 -25.59 0.65 8.80
C ALA A 23 -26.48 0.46 7.56
N THR A 24 -26.27 1.30 6.56
CA THR A 24 -26.95 1.25 5.26
C THR A 24 -25.93 0.99 4.14
N PRO A 25 -26.36 0.56 2.93
CA PRO A 25 -25.43 0.31 1.81
C PRO A 25 -24.55 1.51 1.42
N TYR A 26 -25.00 2.73 1.68
CA TYR A 26 -24.28 3.98 1.44
C TYR A 26 -24.23 4.84 2.70
N CYS A 27 -23.09 5.46 2.97
CA CYS A 27 -22.91 6.33 4.16
C CYS A 27 -23.88 7.53 4.16
N LEU A 28 -24.17 8.11 2.98
CA LEU A 28 -25.11 9.22 2.83
C LEU A 28 -26.58 8.76 2.68
N GLY A 29 -26.84 7.47 2.73
CA GLY A 29 -28.18 6.87 2.59
C GLY A 29 -28.98 6.78 3.91
N GLY A 30 -28.77 7.67 4.86
CA GLY A 30 -29.47 7.65 6.16
C GLY A 30 -28.88 6.65 7.16
N CYS A 31 -27.59 6.35 7.07
CA CYS A 31 -26.88 5.45 7.98
C CYS A 31 -26.99 5.96 9.44
N LYS A 32 -27.59 5.16 10.32
CA LYS A 32 -27.75 5.50 11.75
C LYS A 32 -26.45 5.29 12.54
N ALA A 33 -25.53 4.48 12.02
CA ALA A 33 -24.23 4.24 12.66
C ALA A 33 -23.21 5.36 12.40
N LYS A 34 -23.54 6.34 11.57
CA LYS A 34 -22.63 7.37 11.05
C LYS A 34 -21.83 8.09 12.14
N GLU A 35 -22.47 8.46 13.24
CA GLU A 35 -21.84 9.25 14.31
C GLU A 35 -20.60 8.54 14.89
N ASN A 36 -20.69 7.23 15.12
CA ASN A 36 -19.64 6.43 15.75
C ASN A 36 -18.82 5.60 14.73
N CYS A 37 -19.15 5.68 13.44
CA CYS A 37 -18.44 4.92 12.42
C CYS A 37 -17.09 5.57 12.11
N LYS A 38 -16.01 4.76 12.21
CA LYS A 38 -14.65 5.18 11.86
C LYS A 38 -14.44 5.31 10.34
N PHE A 39 -15.27 4.62 9.58
CA PHE A 39 -15.20 4.54 8.12
C PHE A 39 -16.31 5.32 7.42
N ASP A 40 -16.93 6.29 8.12
CA ASP A 40 -17.91 7.17 7.50
C ASP A 40 -17.28 7.96 6.35
N ALA A 41 -17.82 7.79 5.15
CA ALA A 41 -17.30 8.43 3.95
C ALA A 41 -17.35 9.96 4.02
N GLU A 42 -18.39 10.55 4.63
CA GLU A 42 -18.45 12.01 4.79
C GLU A 42 -17.33 12.51 5.71
N LYS A 43 -17.06 11.78 6.80
CA LYS A 43 -15.91 12.13 7.66
C LYS A 43 -14.61 12.05 6.86
N ILE A 44 -14.35 10.93 6.21
CA ILE A 44 -13.08 10.69 5.52
C ILE A 44 -12.84 11.70 4.38
N TYR A 45 -13.83 11.89 3.52
CA TYR A 45 -13.66 12.67 2.28
C TYR A 45 -13.96 14.15 2.43
N ILE A 46 -14.80 14.55 3.42
CA ILE A 46 -15.28 15.93 3.54
C ILE A 46 -14.72 16.62 4.78
N THR A 47 -14.94 16.06 5.98
CA THR A 47 -14.77 16.82 7.24
C THR A 47 -13.51 16.49 8.02
N ASN A 48 -12.84 15.35 7.78
CA ASN A 48 -11.66 14.95 8.53
C ASN A 48 -10.53 16.00 8.42
N PRO A 49 -9.91 16.41 9.52
CA PRO A 49 -8.84 17.43 9.51
C PRO A 49 -7.64 17.07 8.63
N ALA A 50 -7.32 15.79 8.50
CA ALA A 50 -6.16 15.31 7.74
C ALA A 50 -6.49 14.93 6.29
N THR A 51 -7.71 14.45 6.00
CA THR A 51 -8.05 13.86 4.69
C THR A 51 -9.20 14.57 3.98
N GLY A 52 -10.00 15.36 4.70
CA GLY A 52 -11.22 15.98 4.17
C GLY A 52 -10.95 17.20 3.29
N ILE A 53 -11.73 17.32 2.20
CA ILE A 53 -11.61 18.44 1.25
C ILE A 53 -11.89 19.80 1.90
N ARG A 54 -12.77 19.86 2.89
CA ARG A 54 -13.09 21.10 3.63
C ARG A 54 -11.87 21.68 4.34
N ASN A 55 -10.90 20.85 4.64
CA ASN A 55 -9.64 21.23 5.28
C ASN A 55 -8.47 21.37 4.28
N GLY A 56 -8.78 21.46 2.98
CA GLY A 56 -7.80 21.71 1.92
C GLY A 56 -7.13 20.45 1.36
N ASN A 57 -7.51 19.23 1.82
CA ASN A 57 -6.98 18.00 1.25
C ASN A 57 -7.79 17.59 0.02
N THR A 58 -7.21 17.79 -1.15
CA THR A 58 -7.86 17.47 -2.43
C THR A 58 -7.59 16.04 -2.92
N TRP A 59 -6.62 15.33 -2.34
CA TRP A 59 -6.21 14.03 -2.85
C TRP A 59 -7.32 12.98 -2.69
N MET A 60 -7.84 12.79 -1.46
CA MET A 60 -8.91 11.81 -1.23
C MET A 60 -10.18 12.14 -2.01
N ALA A 61 -10.56 13.41 -2.04
CA ALA A 61 -11.71 13.86 -2.83
C ALA A 61 -11.48 13.64 -4.33
N GLY A 62 -10.28 13.87 -4.84
CA GLY A 62 -9.89 13.60 -6.22
C GLY A 62 -9.99 12.12 -6.60
N VAL A 63 -9.66 11.22 -5.68
CA VAL A 63 -9.87 9.77 -5.87
C VAL A 63 -11.37 9.46 -6.02
N ALA A 64 -12.24 10.12 -5.27
CA ALA A 64 -13.68 9.87 -5.30
C ALA A 64 -14.39 10.51 -6.52
N CYS A 65 -14.03 11.75 -6.91
CA CYS A 65 -14.77 12.51 -7.91
C CYS A 65 -13.92 12.97 -9.13
N GLY A 66 -12.65 12.58 -9.22
CA GLY A 66 -11.76 12.90 -10.33
C GLY A 66 -11.09 14.27 -10.21
N VAL A 67 -10.59 14.78 -11.33
CA VAL A 67 -9.84 16.04 -11.40
C VAL A 67 -10.66 17.25 -10.95
N ASN A 68 -9.99 18.23 -10.37
CA ASN A 68 -10.59 19.45 -9.82
C ASN A 68 -11.73 19.16 -8.83
N PRO A 69 -11.45 18.45 -7.72
CA PRO A 69 -12.45 18.12 -6.71
C PRO A 69 -12.96 19.38 -6.02
N THR A 70 -14.28 19.43 -5.81
CA THR A 70 -14.95 20.40 -4.94
C THR A 70 -15.75 19.64 -3.89
N GLU A 71 -16.17 20.32 -2.83
CA GLU A 71 -17.02 19.71 -1.80
C GLU A 71 -18.31 19.15 -2.41
N GLU A 72 -18.98 19.94 -3.29
CA GLU A 72 -20.22 19.54 -3.95
C GLU A 72 -20.02 18.30 -4.84
N ARG A 73 -18.98 18.30 -5.66
CA ARG A 73 -18.66 17.15 -6.53
C ARG A 73 -18.34 15.91 -5.72
N THR A 74 -17.63 16.09 -4.60
CA THR A 74 -17.31 14.98 -3.69
C THR A 74 -18.59 14.42 -3.07
N TYR A 75 -19.51 15.26 -2.58
CA TYR A 75 -20.82 14.80 -2.09
C TYR A 75 -21.61 14.04 -3.15
N GLU A 76 -21.67 14.54 -4.38
CA GLU A 76 -22.37 13.85 -5.47
C GLU A 76 -21.75 12.48 -5.76
N ALA A 77 -20.41 12.39 -5.79
CA ALA A 77 -19.70 11.13 -5.99
C ALA A 77 -19.96 10.12 -4.84
N LEU A 78 -20.09 10.60 -3.60
CA LEU A 78 -20.36 9.74 -2.45
C LEU A 78 -21.82 9.28 -2.35
N LYS A 79 -22.79 9.96 -2.97
CA LYS A 79 -24.20 9.56 -2.91
C LYS A 79 -24.46 8.19 -3.53
N ASN A 80 -23.88 7.95 -4.73
CA ASN A 80 -24.17 6.77 -5.53
C ASN A 80 -22.91 6.08 -6.06
N GLY A 81 -21.73 6.66 -5.82
CA GLY A 81 -20.45 6.16 -6.29
C GLY A 81 -19.83 5.11 -5.37
N GLN A 82 -18.81 4.46 -5.85
CA GLN A 82 -18.13 3.36 -5.14
C GLN A 82 -17.59 3.79 -3.77
N TYR A 83 -17.06 5.00 -3.66
CA TYR A 83 -16.44 5.51 -2.42
C TYR A 83 -17.45 5.94 -1.36
N GLY A 84 -18.73 6.02 -1.70
CA GLY A 84 -19.82 6.25 -0.74
C GLY A 84 -20.43 4.97 -0.19
N ARG A 85 -20.10 3.80 -0.75
CA ARG A 85 -20.57 2.49 -0.27
C ARG A 85 -20.06 2.23 1.15
N CYS A 86 -20.87 1.57 1.93
CA CYS A 86 -20.45 1.08 3.24
C CYS A 86 -19.34 0.04 3.09
N VAL A 87 -18.20 0.24 3.72
CA VAL A 87 -17.05 -0.68 3.64
C VAL A 87 -17.38 -2.09 4.13
N TYR A 88 -18.36 -2.22 5.02
CA TYR A 88 -18.83 -3.51 5.51
C TYR A 88 -19.80 -4.23 4.55
N MET A 89 -20.35 -3.51 3.56
CA MET A 89 -21.34 -4.02 2.62
C MET A 89 -20.81 -4.07 1.18
N CYS A 90 -19.50 -3.92 1.03
CA CYS A 90 -18.83 -4.13 -0.25
C CYS A 90 -18.77 -5.62 -0.58
N ASP A 91 -18.71 -5.91 -1.87
CA ASP A 91 -18.67 -7.24 -2.44
C ASP A 91 -17.23 -7.65 -2.85
N ASN A 92 -16.23 -7.03 -2.23
CA ASN A 92 -14.84 -7.40 -2.47
C ASN A 92 -14.52 -8.77 -1.84
N ASN A 93 -13.59 -9.48 -2.45
CA ASN A 93 -13.09 -10.78 -2.01
C ASN A 93 -11.58 -10.75 -1.69
N VAL A 94 -11.03 -9.54 -1.56
CA VAL A 94 -9.62 -9.34 -1.23
C VAL A 94 -9.41 -9.32 0.28
N VAL A 95 -8.19 -9.58 0.70
CA VAL A 95 -7.80 -9.52 2.10
C VAL A 95 -7.82 -8.09 2.65
N ASP A 96 -8.19 -7.92 3.92
CA ASP A 96 -7.99 -6.68 4.65
C ASP A 96 -6.78 -6.76 5.60
N HIS A 97 -6.24 -7.94 5.81
CA HIS A 97 -4.93 -8.18 6.43
C HIS A 97 -4.29 -9.43 5.85
N GLN A 98 -2.98 -9.41 5.70
CA GLN A 98 -2.22 -10.53 5.14
C GLN A 98 -0.81 -10.55 5.70
N GLN A 99 -0.30 -11.75 5.96
CA GLN A 99 1.08 -12.00 6.30
C GLN A 99 1.65 -13.04 5.35
N THR A 100 2.78 -12.72 4.72
CA THR A 100 3.42 -13.54 3.70
C THR A 100 4.87 -13.76 4.07
N ASN A 101 5.31 -15.01 4.04
CA ASN A 101 6.72 -15.38 4.19
C ASN A 101 7.27 -15.85 2.86
N LEU A 102 8.45 -15.36 2.52
CA LEU A 102 9.13 -15.66 1.27
C LEU A 102 10.51 -16.25 1.56
N LEU A 103 10.90 -17.22 0.75
CA LEU A 103 12.23 -17.80 0.71
C LEU A 103 12.84 -17.52 -0.67
N PHE A 104 14.04 -16.97 -0.73
CA PHE A 104 14.77 -16.70 -1.95
C PHE A 104 15.82 -17.78 -2.26
N GLU A 105 16.28 -17.83 -3.51
CA GLU A 105 17.25 -18.84 -3.99
C GLU A 105 18.57 -18.81 -3.24
N ASP A 106 19.01 -17.63 -2.81
CA ASP A 106 20.24 -17.41 -2.02
C ASP A 106 20.09 -17.74 -0.52
N GLY A 107 18.93 -18.22 -0.11
CA GLY A 107 18.62 -18.53 1.29
C GLY A 107 18.10 -17.33 2.10
N THR A 108 18.01 -16.14 1.52
CA THR A 108 17.39 -14.99 2.18
C THR A 108 15.91 -15.27 2.47
N THR A 109 15.44 -14.81 3.62
CA THR A 109 14.01 -14.89 3.99
C THR A 109 13.42 -13.51 4.18
N MET A 110 12.14 -13.36 3.88
CA MET A 110 11.40 -12.11 4.07
C MET A 110 10.04 -12.41 4.66
N SER A 111 9.59 -11.57 5.61
CA SER A 111 8.21 -11.53 6.06
C SER A 111 7.59 -10.20 5.66
N PHE A 112 6.46 -10.26 4.98
CA PHE A 112 5.69 -9.09 4.55
C PHE A 112 4.35 -9.09 5.26
N THR A 113 3.99 -7.95 5.85
CA THR A 113 2.70 -7.78 6.54
C THR A 113 1.94 -6.60 5.95
N MET A 114 0.69 -6.82 5.60
CA MET A 114 -0.26 -5.80 5.15
C MET A 114 -1.48 -5.77 6.07
N CYS A 115 -1.95 -4.57 6.38
CA CYS A 115 -3.20 -4.35 7.11
C CYS A 115 -3.89 -3.11 6.57
N ALA A 116 -5.17 -3.23 6.17
CA ALA A 116 -5.96 -2.16 5.57
C ALA A 116 -6.65 -1.25 6.60
N PHE A 117 -6.65 -1.59 7.88
CA PHE A 117 -7.33 -0.83 8.95
C PHE A 117 -6.37 -0.22 9.98
N THR A 118 -5.23 0.27 9.50
CA THR A 118 -4.27 1.06 10.29
C THR A 118 -4.61 2.56 10.23
N GLU A 119 -4.25 3.31 11.27
CA GLU A 119 -4.44 4.77 11.27
C GLU A 119 -3.60 5.47 10.20
N LYS A 120 -2.37 5.00 10.01
CA LYS A 120 -1.43 5.58 9.07
C LYS A 120 -1.17 4.63 7.91
N CYS A 121 -1.15 5.19 6.70
CA CYS A 121 -0.72 4.48 5.50
C CYS A 121 0.76 4.75 5.26
N TYR A 122 1.62 3.81 5.61
CA TYR A 122 3.07 3.93 5.43
C TYR A 122 3.74 2.58 5.23
N ARG A 123 5.02 2.61 4.92
CA ARG A 123 5.85 1.42 4.83
C ARG A 123 7.00 1.55 5.81
N TYR A 124 7.25 0.45 6.51
CA TYR A 124 8.43 0.24 7.35
C TYR A 124 9.20 -0.95 6.78
N PHE A 125 10.50 -0.84 6.74
CA PHE A 125 11.38 -1.87 6.24
C PHE A 125 12.52 -2.11 7.23
N LYS A 126 12.83 -3.38 7.49
CA LYS A 126 14.02 -3.78 8.23
C LYS A 126 14.72 -4.91 7.49
N ALA A 127 16.00 -4.74 7.19
CA ALA A 127 16.88 -5.79 6.71
C ALA A 127 17.92 -6.12 7.77
N MET A 128 18.10 -7.40 8.05
CA MET A 128 19.11 -7.91 8.98
C MET A 128 20.10 -8.77 8.20
N GLY A 129 21.34 -8.33 8.16
CA GLY A 129 22.41 -8.98 7.43
C GLY A 129 23.50 -9.51 8.36
N THR A 130 24.48 -10.20 7.80
CA THR A 130 25.60 -10.78 8.55
C THR A 130 26.59 -9.73 9.05
N ASN A 131 26.57 -8.50 8.50
CA ASN A 131 27.49 -7.42 8.86
C ASN A 131 26.79 -6.26 9.58
N GLY A 132 25.47 -6.28 9.71
CA GLY A 132 24.71 -5.18 10.29
C GLY A 132 23.24 -5.24 9.90
N GLU A 133 22.55 -4.12 10.12
CA GLU A 133 21.12 -3.99 9.79
C GLU A 133 20.81 -2.63 9.15
N ILE A 134 19.71 -2.59 8.39
CA ILE A 134 19.14 -1.37 7.82
C ILE A 134 17.67 -1.28 8.26
N GLU A 135 17.24 -0.11 8.72
CA GLU A 135 15.86 0.22 8.98
C GLU A 135 15.46 1.46 8.15
N ALA A 136 14.29 1.41 7.54
CA ALA A 136 13.74 2.53 6.80
C ALA A 136 12.28 2.76 7.18
N ASP A 137 11.93 4.02 7.43
CA ASP A 137 10.58 4.45 7.78
C ASP A 137 10.15 5.61 6.85
N MET A 138 9.12 5.37 6.07
CA MET A 138 8.58 6.36 5.13
C MET A 138 7.91 7.57 5.81
N LEU A 139 7.50 7.48 7.08
CA LEU A 139 6.93 8.64 7.79
C LEU A 139 8.00 9.64 8.19
N SER A 140 9.11 9.14 8.70
CA SER A 140 10.26 9.98 9.07
C SER A 140 11.12 10.37 7.87
N ASN A 141 11.05 9.62 6.77
CA ASN A 141 11.94 9.68 5.61
C ASN A 141 13.40 9.49 5.99
N LYS A 142 13.66 8.60 6.93
CA LYS A 142 15.00 8.27 7.39
C LYS A 142 15.35 6.82 7.12
N ILE A 143 16.62 6.60 6.79
CA ILE A 143 17.23 5.29 6.70
C ILE A 143 18.32 5.23 7.76
N HIS A 144 18.25 4.23 8.63
CA HIS A 144 19.22 3.94 9.66
C HIS A 144 20.09 2.76 9.19
N VAL A 145 21.38 3.00 9.07
CA VAL A 145 22.37 1.97 8.72
C VAL A 145 23.24 1.69 9.92
N ARG A 146 23.26 0.45 10.40
CA ARG A 146 24.04 0.02 11.57
C ARG A 146 24.94 -1.13 11.17
N VAL A 147 26.23 -0.84 11.02
CA VAL A 147 27.28 -1.84 10.76
C VAL A 147 27.90 -2.25 12.09
N PHE A 148 28.15 -3.53 12.30
CA PHE A 148 28.72 -4.01 13.56
C PHE A 148 30.11 -3.38 13.81
N GLY A 149 30.27 -2.74 14.96
CA GLY A 149 31.49 -2.08 15.36
C GLY A 149 31.67 -0.64 14.84
N GLU A 150 30.74 -0.15 14.03
CA GLU A 150 30.77 1.21 13.50
C GLU A 150 29.69 2.10 14.11
N PRO A 151 29.86 3.43 14.14
CA PRO A 151 28.79 4.35 14.51
C PRO A 151 27.60 4.23 13.56
N GLU A 152 26.38 4.44 14.09
CA GLU A 152 25.16 4.50 13.28
C GLU A 152 25.23 5.65 12.27
N GLU A 153 24.90 5.37 11.03
CA GLU A 153 24.67 6.36 9.99
C GLU A 153 23.16 6.57 9.80
N ILE A 154 22.74 7.85 9.80
CA ILE A 154 21.35 8.23 9.54
C ILE A 154 21.29 9.04 8.25
N ILE A 155 20.63 8.49 7.24
CA ILE A 155 20.42 9.11 5.94
C ILE A 155 19.05 9.77 5.95
N ASP A 156 18.99 11.10 5.85
CA ASP A 156 17.73 11.83 5.65
C ASP A 156 17.41 11.91 4.16
N VAL A 157 16.41 11.13 3.73
CA VAL A 157 16.00 11.03 2.32
C VAL A 157 15.54 12.39 1.77
N LYS A 158 15.01 13.28 2.62
CA LYS A 158 14.58 14.62 2.21
C LYS A 158 15.73 15.50 1.72
N LEU A 159 16.94 15.22 2.17
CA LEU A 159 18.14 15.95 1.73
C LEU A 159 18.68 15.43 0.40
N LEU A 160 18.30 14.22 0.01
CA LEU A 160 18.78 13.56 -1.21
C LEU A 160 17.81 13.67 -2.38
N ALA A 161 16.53 13.80 -2.08
CA ALA A 161 15.47 13.82 -3.09
C ALA A 161 15.05 15.26 -3.42
N ASN A 162 15.01 15.59 -4.70
CA ASN A 162 14.52 16.89 -5.18
C ASN A 162 12.99 17.01 -5.07
N ASP A 163 12.28 15.89 -5.13
CA ASP A 163 10.82 15.81 -4.99
C ASP A 163 10.44 14.49 -4.31
N LEU A 164 9.64 14.58 -3.25
CA LEU A 164 9.08 13.43 -2.53
C LEU A 164 7.58 13.22 -2.82
N LYS A 165 7.02 13.94 -3.80
CA LYS A 165 5.64 13.72 -4.25
C LYS A 165 5.54 12.40 -5.02
N GLY A 166 4.35 11.86 -5.15
CA GLY A 166 4.10 10.61 -5.85
C GLY A 166 4.98 9.46 -5.34
N HIS A 167 4.46 8.66 -4.41
CA HIS A 167 5.15 7.51 -3.80
C HIS A 167 6.58 7.81 -3.30
N GLY A 168 6.77 8.98 -2.67
CA GLY A 168 8.08 9.39 -2.15
C GLY A 168 9.10 9.75 -3.24
N GLY A 169 8.63 10.24 -4.40
CA GLY A 169 9.47 10.58 -5.55
C GLY A 169 9.65 9.42 -6.54
N GLY A 170 9.14 8.22 -6.23
CA GLY A 170 9.31 7.04 -7.09
C GLY A 170 8.67 7.20 -8.47
N ASP A 171 7.50 7.84 -8.56
CA ASP A 171 6.82 8.05 -9.84
C ASP A 171 7.67 8.89 -10.80
N SER A 172 8.22 10.02 -10.32
CA SER A 172 9.11 10.86 -11.10
C SER A 172 10.44 10.17 -11.40
N GLY A 173 10.94 9.39 -10.44
CA GLY A 173 12.19 8.61 -10.59
C GLY A 173 12.12 7.63 -11.76
N ILE A 174 11.08 6.80 -11.80
CA ILE A 174 10.90 5.81 -12.89
C ILE A 174 10.79 6.49 -14.26
N VAL A 175 10.04 7.59 -14.34
CA VAL A 175 9.89 8.33 -15.62
C VAL A 175 11.21 8.95 -16.05
N ASN A 176 11.95 9.57 -15.13
CA ASN A 176 13.24 10.17 -15.43
C ASN A 176 14.27 9.12 -15.86
N ASP A 177 14.38 8.00 -15.15
CA ASP A 177 15.27 6.90 -15.52
C ASP A 177 14.97 6.38 -16.93
N PHE A 178 13.68 6.23 -17.26
CA PHE A 178 13.26 5.79 -18.59
C PHE A 178 13.63 6.82 -19.67
N LEU A 179 13.38 8.11 -19.42
CA LEU A 179 13.75 9.18 -20.35
C LEU A 179 15.26 9.29 -20.53
N ASP A 180 16.03 9.18 -19.46
CA ASP A 180 17.49 9.22 -19.49
C ASP A 180 18.06 8.07 -20.32
N MET A 181 17.50 6.85 -20.19
CA MET A 181 17.86 5.72 -21.02
C MET A 181 17.60 5.98 -22.51
N LEU A 182 16.45 6.56 -22.85
CA LEU A 182 16.09 6.87 -24.23
C LEU A 182 16.96 7.99 -24.82
N ILE A 183 17.21 9.06 -24.07
CA ILE A 183 17.95 10.24 -24.55
C ILE A 183 19.43 9.94 -24.68
N ASN A 184 19.99 9.23 -23.71
CA ASN A 184 21.43 8.95 -23.64
C ASN A 184 21.80 7.60 -24.24
N GLU A 185 20.83 6.84 -24.77
CA GLU A 185 21.03 5.50 -25.34
C GLU A 185 21.79 4.56 -24.37
N THR A 186 21.50 4.66 -23.06
CA THR A 186 22.14 3.84 -22.03
C THR A 186 21.38 2.55 -21.79
N GLU A 187 22.10 1.51 -21.38
CA GLU A 187 21.49 0.24 -20.98
C GLU A 187 20.85 0.33 -19.58
N ALA A 188 19.90 -0.58 -19.31
CA ALA A 188 19.32 -0.75 -18.00
C ALA A 188 20.39 -1.08 -16.95
N THR A 189 20.27 -0.47 -15.78
CA THR A 189 21.13 -0.77 -14.63
C THR A 189 20.37 -1.61 -13.59
N GLU A 190 21.04 -2.05 -12.53
CA GLU A 190 20.39 -2.74 -11.40
C GLU A 190 19.30 -1.90 -10.71
N ARG A 191 19.30 -0.58 -10.91
CA ARG A 191 18.28 0.34 -10.38
C ARG A 191 17.05 0.45 -11.29
N THR A 192 17.17 0.00 -12.53
CA THR A 192 16.09 0.10 -13.51
C THR A 192 15.08 -1.00 -13.27
N THR A 193 13.80 -0.63 -13.13
CA THR A 193 12.71 -1.60 -13.07
C THR A 193 12.44 -2.16 -14.46
N THR A 194 12.99 -3.33 -14.75
CA THR A 194 12.75 -4.03 -16.02
C THR A 194 11.43 -4.80 -15.99
N LEU A 195 10.97 -5.24 -17.17
CA LEU A 195 9.77 -6.08 -17.27
C LEU A 195 9.93 -7.40 -16.50
N GLU A 196 11.13 -7.99 -16.51
CA GLU A 196 11.44 -9.23 -15.81
C GLU A 196 11.30 -9.05 -14.29
N HIS A 197 11.82 -7.96 -13.72
CA HIS A 197 11.67 -7.65 -12.30
C HIS A 197 10.20 -7.41 -11.94
N SER A 198 9.47 -6.70 -12.80
CA SER A 198 8.04 -6.46 -12.61
C SER A 198 7.24 -7.76 -12.65
N LEU A 199 7.49 -8.64 -13.62
CA LEU A 199 6.83 -9.94 -13.71
C LEU A 199 7.10 -10.82 -12.49
N GLU A 200 8.33 -10.85 -11.99
CA GLU A 200 8.68 -11.62 -10.78
C GLU A 200 7.84 -11.16 -9.58
N SER A 201 7.72 -9.86 -9.36
CA SER A 201 6.92 -9.31 -8.25
C SER A 201 5.43 -9.62 -8.40
N HIS A 202 4.89 -9.62 -9.61
CA HIS A 202 3.51 -10.02 -9.88
C HIS A 202 3.27 -11.52 -9.61
N PHE A 203 4.17 -12.38 -10.06
CA PHE A 203 4.09 -13.82 -9.74
C PHE A 203 4.17 -14.07 -8.23
N MET A 204 5.01 -13.34 -7.51
CA MET A 204 5.07 -13.43 -6.05
C MET A 204 3.74 -13.05 -5.38
N ALA A 205 3.08 -11.98 -5.85
CA ALA A 205 1.79 -11.57 -5.33
C ALA A 205 0.68 -12.60 -5.64
N LEU A 206 0.65 -13.15 -6.86
CA LEU A 206 -0.30 -14.18 -7.25
C LEU A 206 -0.08 -15.49 -6.47
N ALA A 207 1.17 -15.90 -6.27
CA ALA A 207 1.50 -17.08 -5.48
C ALA A 207 1.16 -16.90 -3.99
N ALA A 208 1.30 -15.69 -3.45
CA ALA A 208 0.86 -15.37 -2.10
C ALA A 208 -0.66 -15.53 -1.93
N GLU A 209 -1.43 -15.08 -2.93
CA GLU A 209 -2.89 -15.26 -2.94
C GLU A 209 -3.27 -16.75 -3.07
N GLU A 210 -2.62 -17.49 -3.96
CA GLU A 210 -2.84 -18.93 -4.10
C GLU A 210 -2.54 -19.68 -2.80
N SER A 211 -1.42 -19.36 -2.14
CA SER A 211 -1.07 -19.91 -0.83
C SER A 211 -2.16 -19.64 0.21
N ARG A 212 -2.63 -18.40 0.27
CA ARG A 212 -3.71 -18.00 1.17
C ARG A 212 -4.98 -18.80 0.94
N LEU A 213 -5.40 -18.95 -0.31
CA LEU A 213 -6.59 -19.71 -0.69
C LEU A 213 -6.49 -21.20 -0.33
N ARG A 214 -5.26 -21.72 -0.25
CA ARG A 214 -4.94 -23.09 0.19
C ARG A 214 -4.60 -23.18 1.69
N GLY A 215 -4.98 -22.20 2.49
CA GLY A 215 -4.78 -22.22 3.95
C GLY A 215 -3.32 -22.07 4.41
N GLY A 216 -2.49 -21.42 3.63
CA GLY A 216 -1.08 -21.16 3.94
C GLY A 216 -0.10 -22.20 3.38
N GLU A 217 -0.55 -23.05 2.44
CA GLU A 217 0.30 -24.01 1.74
C GLU A 217 1.52 -23.32 1.12
N LEU A 218 2.69 -23.95 1.25
CA LEU A 218 3.92 -23.45 0.65
C LEU A 218 3.88 -23.64 -0.87
N ILE A 219 3.85 -22.56 -1.61
CA ILE A 219 3.88 -22.55 -3.07
C ILE A 219 5.32 -22.49 -3.57
N ASN A 220 5.70 -23.47 -4.38
CA ASN A 220 6.98 -23.48 -5.08
C ASN A 220 6.87 -22.61 -6.34
N MET A 221 7.75 -21.61 -6.47
CA MET A 221 7.66 -20.61 -7.54
C MET A 221 8.02 -21.16 -8.93
N ASP A 222 8.89 -22.15 -9.01
CA ASP A 222 9.25 -22.77 -10.30
C ASP A 222 8.09 -23.58 -10.90
N ALA A 223 7.29 -24.19 -10.03
CA ALA A 223 6.09 -24.91 -10.44
C ALA A 223 4.88 -24.01 -10.69
N PHE A 224 4.92 -22.78 -10.17
CA PHE A 224 3.82 -21.81 -10.25
C PHE A 224 3.90 -20.93 -11.51
N LYS A 225 5.09 -20.64 -12.02
CA LYS A 225 5.35 -19.85 -13.24
C LYS A 225 5.06 -20.66 -14.48
#